data_e0bf2154c6201afc34d74af68064b82a
#
_entry.id   e0bf2154c6201afc34d74af68064b82a
#
_cell.length_a   1.000
_cell.length_b   1.000
_cell.length_c   1.000
_cell.angle_alpha   90.00
_cell.angle_beta   90.00
_cell.angle_gamma   90.00
#
_symmetry.space_group_name_H-M   'P 1'
#
loop_
_entity.id
_entity.type
_entity.pdbx_description
1 polymer ?
#
loop_
_entity_poly.entity_id
_entity_poly.type
_entity_poly.pdbx_seq_one_letter_code
_entity_poly.pdbx_strand_id
1 'polypeptide(L)'
;IITSTTNGIGNQFHKIWEGALQGTNDYKPFTVNWWDVPGRDEKWKQQTINNTSEIQFSQEYGNSFLGHGQTLINGDTLLKLRAEMPLFTQGPIKVYSKPEIDHNYILTVDVSQGRGRDYSTFNIIDVTEQPFKQVCTFHDNNISPLLFPDHIYKYAKSYNNALVLIESNDAGQLVTNALYYEIEYENVFAESVVKS
;
A
#
# COMPACT_ATOMS: atom_id res chain seq x y z
N ILE A 1 -33.50 12.89 0.58
CA ILE A 1 -32.63 12.83 1.77
C ILE A 1 -31.96 11.46 1.77
N ILE A 2 -30.66 11.41 1.92
CA ILE A 2 -29.90 10.18 2.11
C ILE A 2 -29.24 10.30 3.48
N THR A 3 -29.44 9.29 4.34
CA THR A 3 -28.82 9.22 5.66
C THR A 3 -28.09 7.89 5.80
N SER A 4 -26.88 7.95 6.34
CA SER A 4 -26.09 6.75 6.64
C SER A 4 -25.08 7.07 7.72
N THR A 5 -24.63 6.05 8.44
CA THR A 5 -23.36 6.09 9.16
C THR A 5 -22.24 5.81 8.18
N THR A 6 -21.03 6.22 8.52
CA THR A 6 -19.86 6.01 7.67
C THR A 6 -19.46 4.52 7.67
N ASN A 7 -19.16 3.98 6.51
CA ASN A 7 -18.77 2.58 6.36
C ASN A 7 -17.68 2.42 5.30
N GLY A 8 -16.49 2.88 5.63
CA GLY A 8 -15.33 2.82 4.76
C GLY A 8 -15.34 3.80 3.59
N ILE A 9 -14.22 3.88 2.92
CA ILE A 9 -13.96 4.76 1.76
C ILE A 9 -14.35 4.04 0.47
N GLY A 10 -14.81 4.79 -0.54
CA GLY A 10 -15.02 4.31 -1.91
C GLY A 10 -16.38 3.69 -2.19
N ASN A 11 -17.25 3.49 -1.17
CA ASN A 11 -18.63 3.06 -1.39
C ASN A 11 -19.51 4.19 -1.97
N GLN A 12 -20.75 3.87 -2.34
CA GLN A 12 -21.66 4.83 -2.98
C GLN A 12 -21.96 6.06 -2.10
N PHE A 13 -22.15 5.85 -0.79
CA PHE A 13 -22.40 6.95 0.13
C PHE A 13 -21.20 7.90 0.24
N HIS A 14 -20.00 7.35 0.35
CA HIS A 14 -18.76 8.14 0.37
C HIS A 14 -18.60 8.98 -0.90
N LYS A 15 -18.84 8.39 -2.08
CA LYS A 15 -18.77 9.12 -3.36
C LYS A 15 -19.78 10.28 -3.44
N ILE A 16 -21.02 10.07 -2.97
CA ILE A 16 -22.04 11.12 -2.91
C ILE A 16 -21.63 12.20 -1.92
N TRP A 17 -21.10 11.83 -0.77
CA TRP A 17 -20.64 12.74 0.27
C TRP A 17 -19.48 13.63 -0.22
N GLU A 18 -18.45 13.04 -0.79
CA GLU A 18 -17.33 13.77 -1.40
C GLU A 18 -17.79 14.70 -2.50
N GLY A 19 -18.68 14.25 -3.37
CA GLY A 19 -19.27 15.09 -4.42
C GLY A 19 -20.06 16.27 -3.84
N ALA A 20 -20.75 16.08 -2.72
CA ALA A 20 -21.47 17.16 -2.05
C ALA A 20 -20.52 18.20 -1.41
N LEU A 21 -19.41 17.74 -0.81
CA LEU A 21 -18.38 18.62 -0.27
C LEU A 21 -17.67 19.44 -1.36
N GLN A 22 -17.44 18.82 -2.52
CA GLN A 22 -16.78 19.44 -3.67
C GLN A 22 -17.74 20.27 -4.55
N GLY A 23 -19.05 20.22 -4.27
CA GLY A 23 -20.08 20.90 -5.08
C GLY A 23 -20.27 20.28 -6.48
N THR A 24 -19.91 19.01 -6.66
CA THR A 24 -20.05 18.29 -7.93
C THR A 24 -21.38 17.56 -8.08
N ASN A 25 -22.26 17.63 -7.07
CA ASN A 25 -23.63 17.12 -7.10
C ASN A 25 -24.59 18.09 -6.37
N ASP A 26 -25.89 17.84 -6.47
CA ASP A 26 -26.94 18.69 -5.91
C ASP A 26 -27.23 18.44 -4.41
N TYR A 27 -26.51 17.55 -3.76
CA TYR A 27 -26.70 17.27 -2.36
C TYR A 27 -26.03 18.31 -1.47
N LYS A 28 -26.67 18.64 -0.35
CA LYS A 28 -26.09 19.49 0.69
C LYS A 28 -25.60 18.59 1.83
N PRO A 29 -24.30 18.60 2.13
CA PRO A 29 -23.76 17.78 3.21
C PRO A 29 -24.20 18.32 4.56
N PHE A 30 -24.62 17.43 5.45
CA PHE A 30 -24.97 17.75 6.82
C PHE A 30 -24.48 16.64 7.74
N THR A 31 -23.69 16.99 8.76
CA THR A 31 -23.13 16.06 9.73
C THR A 31 -23.74 16.31 11.09
N VAL A 32 -24.14 15.25 11.80
CA VAL A 32 -24.52 15.28 13.22
C VAL A 32 -23.49 14.49 13.98
N ASN A 33 -22.75 15.14 14.86
CA ASN A 33 -21.79 14.48 15.70
C ASN A 33 -22.45 13.99 16.99
N TRP A 34 -21.84 13.02 17.67
CA TRP A 34 -22.39 12.47 18.91
C TRP A 34 -22.56 13.53 20.00
N TRP A 35 -21.68 14.52 20.05
CA TRP A 35 -21.76 15.65 21.02
C TRP A 35 -22.82 16.70 20.68
N ASP A 36 -23.33 16.72 19.47
CA ASP A 36 -24.44 17.60 19.05
C ASP A 36 -25.79 17.08 19.55
N VAL A 37 -25.85 15.85 20.06
CA VAL A 37 -27.07 15.20 20.54
C VAL A 37 -27.22 15.40 22.06
N PRO A 38 -28.33 16.00 22.55
CA PRO A 38 -28.54 16.22 23.97
C PRO A 38 -28.44 14.93 24.78
N GLY A 39 -27.72 14.98 25.91
CA GLY A 39 -27.52 13.85 26.81
C GLY A 39 -26.37 12.93 26.44
N ARG A 40 -25.64 13.24 25.37
CA ARG A 40 -24.41 12.53 24.99
C ARG A 40 -23.19 13.37 25.40
N ASP A 41 -22.61 13.01 26.51
CA ASP A 41 -21.38 13.60 27.06
C ASP A 41 -20.21 12.61 26.98
N GLU A 42 -19.05 12.98 27.48
CA GLU A 42 -17.86 12.12 27.48
C GLU A 42 -18.07 10.83 28.31
N LYS A 43 -18.92 10.88 29.34
CA LYS A 43 -19.29 9.70 30.13
C LYS A 43 -20.12 8.73 29.30
N TRP A 44 -21.09 9.24 28.56
CA TRP A 44 -21.89 8.45 27.62
C TRP A 44 -20.99 7.81 26.54
N LYS A 45 -20.05 8.56 25.96
CA LYS A 45 -19.08 8.07 24.99
C LYS A 45 -18.29 6.90 25.55
N GLN A 46 -17.70 7.07 26.74
CA GLN A 46 -16.89 6.02 27.36
C GLN A 46 -17.72 4.77 27.69
N GLN A 47 -18.96 4.93 28.15
CA GLN A 47 -19.88 3.80 28.38
C GLN A 47 -20.22 3.08 27.07
N THR A 48 -20.44 3.82 25.99
CA THR A 48 -20.76 3.25 24.69
C THR A 48 -19.55 2.48 24.12
N ILE A 49 -18.34 3.02 24.24
CA ILE A 49 -17.10 2.34 23.86
C ILE A 49 -16.92 1.04 24.65
N ASN A 50 -17.14 1.07 25.97
CA ASN A 50 -16.99 -0.10 26.82
C ASN A 50 -18.01 -1.21 26.49
N ASN A 51 -19.20 -0.83 26.03
CA ASN A 51 -20.26 -1.77 25.66
C ASN A 51 -20.14 -2.30 24.22
N THR A 52 -19.33 -1.63 23.38
CA THR A 52 -19.14 -2.01 21.98
C THR A 52 -17.66 -2.17 21.67
N SER A 53 -17.07 -1.19 21.03
CA SER A 53 -15.63 -1.01 20.84
C SER A 53 -15.37 0.42 20.38
N GLU A 54 -14.14 0.89 20.51
CA GLU A 54 -13.71 2.20 20.00
C GLU A 54 -13.91 2.29 18.46
N ILE A 55 -13.70 1.18 17.80
CA ILE A 55 -13.92 0.99 16.38
C ILE A 55 -15.39 1.22 16.03
N GLN A 56 -16.29 0.51 16.66
CA GLN A 56 -17.72 0.62 16.39
C GLN A 56 -18.24 2.01 16.79
N PHE A 57 -17.73 2.59 17.88
CA PHE A 57 -18.08 3.94 18.26
C PHE A 57 -17.67 4.96 17.18
N SER A 58 -16.47 4.88 16.67
CA SER A 58 -15.98 5.77 15.61
C SER A 58 -16.80 5.65 14.32
N GLN A 59 -17.24 4.45 13.98
CA GLN A 59 -18.07 4.20 12.80
C GLN A 59 -19.50 4.74 12.97
N GLU A 60 -20.13 4.44 14.09
CA GLU A 60 -21.56 4.72 14.32
C GLU A 60 -21.80 6.18 14.74
N TYR A 61 -20.86 6.77 15.48
CA TYR A 61 -21.01 8.06 16.12
C TYR A 61 -19.93 9.07 15.82
N GLY A 62 -18.76 8.60 15.36
CA GLY A 62 -17.59 9.44 15.06
C GLY A 62 -17.57 10.03 13.65
N ASN A 63 -18.53 9.68 12.79
CA ASN A 63 -18.61 10.13 11.39
C ASN A 63 -17.32 9.92 10.59
N SER A 64 -16.55 8.88 10.91
CA SER A 64 -15.27 8.59 10.27
C SER A 64 -15.46 7.61 9.11
N PHE A 65 -15.19 8.05 7.89
CA PHE A 65 -15.12 7.17 6.72
C PHE A 65 -13.91 6.24 6.71
N LEU A 66 -12.95 6.50 7.57
CA LEU A 66 -11.82 5.61 7.82
C LEU A 66 -12.29 4.44 8.71
N GLY A 67 -13.46 3.93 8.39
CA GLY A 67 -13.97 2.73 9.04
C GLY A 67 -13.07 1.57 8.63
N HIS A 68 -12.51 0.99 9.40
CA HIS A 68 -12.62 -0.32 10.02
C HIS A 68 -12.81 -1.47 9.04
N GLY A 69 -12.32 -1.32 7.81
CA GLY A 69 -11.79 -2.49 7.16
C GLY A 69 -10.70 -3.03 8.09
N GLN A 70 -10.56 -4.32 8.17
CA GLN A 70 -9.46 -5.01 8.83
C GLN A 70 -8.14 -4.62 8.14
N THR A 71 -7.81 -3.31 8.18
CA THR A 71 -6.53 -2.82 7.64
C THR A 71 -5.47 -3.06 8.69
N LEU A 72 -4.37 -3.64 8.28
CA LEU A 72 -3.21 -3.89 9.13
C LEU A 72 -2.70 -2.59 9.80
N ILE A 73 -2.89 -1.46 9.13
CA ILE A 73 -2.49 -0.13 9.62
C ILE A 73 -3.74 0.70 9.90
N ASN A 74 -3.79 1.30 11.09
CA ASN A 74 -4.87 2.19 11.48
C ASN A 74 -5.02 3.36 10.48
N GLY A 75 -6.28 3.69 10.14
CA GLY A 75 -6.60 4.75 9.17
C GLY A 75 -6.02 6.12 9.55
N ASP A 76 -6.02 6.48 10.84
CA ASP A 76 -5.41 7.73 11.32
C ASP A 76 -3.90 7.78 11.08
N THR A 77 -3.24 6.62 11.14
CA THR A 77 -1.83 6.48 10.80
C THR A 77 -1.62 6.65 9.31
N LEU A 78 -2.49 6.04 8.48
CA LEU A 78 -2.43 6.20 7.02
C LEU A 78 -2.62 7.65 6.58
N LEU A 79 -3.52 8.41 7.24
CA LEU A 79 -3.71 9.84 6.96
C LEU A 79 -2.49 10.71 7.30
N LYS A 80 -1.67 10.28 8.23
CA LYS A 80 -0.43 11.00 8.61
C LYS A 80 0.72 10.72 7.66
N LEU A 81 0.63 9.66 6.85
CA LEU A 81 1.63 9.35 5.85
C LEU A 81 1.61 10.45 4.78
N ARG A 82 2.77 11.06 4.55
CA ARG A 82 2.97 12.01 3.47
C ARG A 82 3.59 11.28 2.29
N ALA A 83 2.97 11.41 1.12
CA ALA A 83 3.58 10.94 -0.11
C ALA A 83 4.79 11.83 -0.44
N GLU A 84 5.94 11.20 -0.65
CA GLU A 84 7.11 11.89 -1.18
C GLU A 84 7.04 11.92 -2.72
N MET A 85 7.51 13.03 -3.30
CA MET A 85 7.60 13.13 -4.76
C MET A 85 8.88 12.43 -5.23
N PRO A 86 8.81 11.59 -6.27
CA PRO A 86 10.00 10.96 -6.83
C PRO A 86 10.92 12.03 -7.44
N LEU A 87 12.23 11.79 -7.38
CA LEU A 87 13.23 12.59 -8.08
C LEU A 87 12.99 12.58 -9.60
N PHE A 88 12.59 11.43 -10.13
CA PHE A 88 12.12 11.26 -11.51
C PHE A 88 11.25 10.04 -11.67
N THR A 89 10.44 10.05 -12.73
CA THR A 89 9.61 8.91 -13.16
C THR A 89 9.95 8.56 -14.59
N GLN A 90 10.16 7.27 -14.89
CA GLN A 90 10.42 6.77 -16.23
C GLN A 90 9.58 5.51 -16.49
N GLY A 91 8.47 5.67 -17.21
CA GLY A 91 7.51 4.59 -17.40
C GLY A 91 7.00 4.04 -16.04
N PRO A 92 7.14 2.74 -15.78
CA PRO A 92 6.67 2.12 -14.55
C PRO A 92 7.60 2.37 -13.33
N ILE A 93 8.74 3.00 -13.53
CA ILE A 93 9.76 3.26 -12.49
C ILE A 93 9.58 4.63 -11.86
N LYS A 94 9.64 4.67 -10.53
CA LYS A 94 9.78 5.91 -9.75
C LYS A 94 11.01 5.80 -8.87
N VAL A 95 11.91 6.77 -8.97
CA VAL A 95 13.14 6.85 -8.17
C VAL A 95 13.00 7.99 -7.17
N TYR A 96 13.14 7.70 -5.89
CA TYR A 96 13.06 8.66 -4.80
C TYR A 96 14.45 9.06 -4.29
N SER A 97 15.41 8.12 -4.33
CA SER A 97 16.82 8.39 -4.02
C SER A 97 17.72 7.61 -4.99
N LYS A 98 18.83 8.22 -5.37
CA LYS A 98 19.87 7.53 -6.16
C LYS A 98 20.65 6.57 -5.26
N PRO A 99 21.26 5.50 -5.82
CA PRO A 99 22.14 4.63 -5.05
C PRO A 99 23.34 5.41 -4.50
N GLU A 100 23.68 5.15 -3.25
CA GLU A 100 24.83 5.71 -2.55
C GLU A 100 25.92 4.63 -2.37
N ILE A 101 27.19 5.04 -2.42
CA ILE A 101 28.31 4.13 -2.23
C ILE A 101 28.25 3.58 -0.79
N ASP A 102 28.57 2.29 -0.61
CA ASP A 102 28.60 1.59 0.67
C ASP A 102 27.22 1.42 1.35
N HIS A 103 26.13 1.78 0.66
CA HIS A 103 24.78 1.47 1.15
C HIS A 103 24.36 0.05 0.78
N ASN A 104 23.56 -0.56 1.66
CA ASN A 104 22.97 -1.88 1.49
C ASN A 104 21.52 -1.77 1.08
N TYR A 105 21.13 -2.50 0.03
CA TYR A 105 19.78 -2.46 -0.53
C TYR A 105 19.15 -3.84 -0.60
N ILE A 106 17.84 -3.87 -0.34
CA ILE A 106 17.00 -5.04 -0.58
C ILE A 106 15.97 -4.69 -1.65
N LEU A 107 15.79 -5.57 -2.63
CA LEU A 107 14.80 -5.45 -3.70
C LEU A 107 13.74 -6.54 -3.49
N THR A 108 12.52 -6.15 -3.09
CA THR A 108 11.38 -7.06 -2.91
C THR A 108 10.54 -7.10 -4.16
N VAL A 109 10.11 -8.28 -4.60
CA VAL A 109 9.40 -8.51 -5.85
C VAL A 109 8.10 -9.27 -5.61
N ASP A 110 7.01 -8.76 -6.19
CA ASP A 110 5.74 -9.45 -6.35
C ASP A 110 5.42 -9.56 -7.85
N VAL A 111 5.13 -10.77 -8.33
CA VAL A 111 5.01 -11.07 -9.77
C VAL A 111 3.58 -11.42 -10.14
N SER A 112 3.01 -10.69 -11.09
CA SER A 112 1.73 -11.00 -11.71
C SER A 112 1.88 -11.65 -13.08
N GLN A 113 0.76 -12.10 -13.65
CA GLN A 113 0.72 -12.73 -14.98
C GLN A 113 0.86 -11.74 -16.16
N GLY A 114 0.92 -10.43 -15.92
CA GLY A 114 1.03 -9.40 -16.96
C GLY A 114 -0.19 -9.32 -17.89
N ARG A 115 -1.41 -9.57 -17.36
CA ARG A 115 -2.66 -9.62 -18.14
C ARG A 115 -3.54 -8.38 -17.95
N GLY A 116 -2.98 -7.28 -17.46
CA GLY A 116 -3.68 -6.02 -17.25
C GLY A 116 -4.61 -6.00 -16.02
N ARG A 117 -4.59 -7.02 -15.16
CA ARG A 117 -5.39 -7.11 -13.93
C ARG A 117 -4.55 -6.78 -12.71
N ASP A 118 -3.67 -7.69 -12.34
CA ASP A 118 -2.79 -7.54 -11.20
C ASP A 118 -1.45 -6.94 -11.66
N TYR A 119 -0.75 -6.28 -10.76
CA TYR A 119 0.49 -5.60 -11.06
C TYR A 119 1.69 -6.47 -10.68
N SER A 120 2.69 -6.50 -11.57
CA SER A 120 4.05 -6.89 -11.18
C SER A 120 4.72 -5.67 -10.56
N THR A 121 5.30 -5.84 -9.38
CA THR A 121 5.92 -4.74 -8.65
C THR A 121 7.27 -5.14 -8.12
N PHE A 122 8.17 -4.18 -8.00
CA PHE A 122 9.28 -4.30 -7.07
C PHE A 122 9.48 -3.00 -6.28
N ASN A 123 10.06 -3.14 -5.09
CA ASN A 123 10.46 -2.03 -4.24
C ASN A 123 11.92 -2.19 -3.85
N ILE A 124 12.71 -1.14 -3.99
CA ILE A 124 14.08 -1.11 -3.47
C ILE A 124 14.08 -0.30 -2.18
N ILE A 125 14.63 -0.90 -1.15
CA ILE A 125 14.67 -0.36 0.20
C ILE A 125 16.14 -0.25 0.60
N ASP A 126 16.54 0.95 0.99
CA ASP A 126 17.81 1.19 1.67
C ASP A 126 17.68 0.71 3.12
N VAL A 127 18.50 -0.26 3.47
CA VAL A 127 18.51 -0.90 4.80
C VAL A 127 19.79 -0.62 5.57
N THR A 128 20.57 0.36 5.14
CA THR A 128 21.84 0.72 5.77
C THR A 128 21.64 1.24 7.18
N GLU A 129 20.68 2.13 7.36
CA GLU A 129 20.36 2.75 8.66
C GLU A 129 18.85 2.84 8.88
N GLN A 130 18.43 2.80 10.14
CA GLN A 130 17.02 3.02 10.49
C GLN A 130 16.70 4.52 10.62
N PRO A 131 15.51 4.94 10.21
CA PRO A 131 14.44 4.18 9.56
C PRO A 131 14.79 3.79 8.12
N PHE A 132 14.47 2.56 7.72
CA PHE A 132 14.64 2.11 6.34
C PHE A 132 13.86 2.98 5.36
N LYS A 133 14.42 3.19 4.17
CA LYS A 133 13.87 4.11 3.17
C LYS A 133 13.55 3.39 1.86
N GLN A 134 12.35 3.55 1.36
CA GLN A 134 12.02 3.13 -0.01
C GLN A 134 12.65 4.13 -0.99
N VAL A 135 13.55 3.65 -1.83
CA VAL A 135 14.35 4.49 -2.74
C VAL A 135 13.96 4.36 -4.20
N CYS A 136 13.33 3.25 -4.58
CA CYS A 136 12.86 3.04 -5.95
C CYS A 136 11.65 2.10 -5.97
N THR A 137 10.73 2.32 -6.91
CA THR A 137 9.59 1.42 -7.14
C THR A 137 9.39 1.15 -8.61
N PHE A 138 8.92 -0.05 -8.92
CA PHE A 138 8.41 -0.45 -10.23
C PHE A 138 6.95 -0.89 -10.07
N HIS A 139 6.07 -0.52 -11.00
CA HIS A 139 4.67 -0.87 -10.93
C HIS A 139 4.06 -0.95 -12.34
N ASP A 140 3.81 -2.17 -12.85
CA ASP A 140 3.28 -2.41 -14.20
C ASP A 140 2.38 -3.65 -14.22
N ASN A 141 1.20 -3.55 -14.82
CA ASN A 141 0.27 -4.67 -14.93
C ASN A 141 0.29 -5.38 -16.30
N ASN A 142 1.13 -4.90 -17.22
CA ASN A 142 1.25 -5.45 -18.58
C ASN A 142 2.59 -6.14 -18.83
N ILE A 143 3.56 -5.97 -17.92
CA ILE A 143 4.87 -6.61 -18.10
C ILE A 143 4.75 -8.13 -18.04
N SER A 144 5.31 -8.79 -19.06
CA SER A 144 5.40 -10.25 -19.05
C SER A 144 6.38 -10.74 -17.97
N PRO A 145 6.06 -11.83 -17.25
CA PRO A 145 7.02 -12.49 -16.35
C PRO A 145 8.34 -12.88 -17.00
N LEU A 146 8.36 -13.06 -18.34
CA LEU A 146 9.59 -13.37 -19.09
C LEU A 146 10.52 -12.16 -19.28
N LEU A 147 9.96 -10.94 -19.27
CA LEU A 147 10.75 -9.70 -19.43
C LEU A 147 11.05 -9.02 -18.12
N PHE A 148 10.34 -9.38 -17.06
CA PHE A 148 10.49 -8.75 -15.76
C PHE A 148 11.87 -9.01 -15.11
N PRO A 149 12.52 -10.19 -15.27
CA PRO A 149 13.86 -10.44 -14.73
C PRO A 149 14.91 -9.42 -15.19
N ASP A 150 14.86 -8.96 -16.43
CA ASP A 150 15.81 -7.97 -16.95
C ASP A 150 15.69 -6.62 -16.22
N HIS A 151 14.47 -6.20 -15.89
CA HIS A 151 14.22 -4.99 -15.10
C HIS A 151 14.74 -5.16 -13.68
N ILE A 152 14.45 -6.30 -13.03
CA ILE A 152 14.92 -6.62 -11.68
C ILE A 152 16.45 -6.59 -11.65
N TYR A 153 17.10 -7.30 -12.56
CA TYR A 153 18.56 -7.36 -12.68
C TYR A 153 19.17 -5.98 -12.83
N LYS A 154 18.68 -5.19 -13.81
CA LYS A 154 19.19 -3.85 -14.08
C LYS A 154 19.17 -2.97 -12.82
N TYR A 155 18.05 -2.97 -12.11
CA TYR A 155 17.91 -2.12 -10.93
C TYR A 155 18.62 -2.69 -9.70
N ALA A 156 18.63 -4.00 -9.50
CA ALA A 156 19.42 -4.64 -8.45
C ALA A 156 20.92 -4.34 -8.59
N LYS A 157 21.44 -4.43 -9.82
CA LYS A 157 22.84 -4.07 -10.13
C LYS A 157 23.13 -2.59 -9.88
N SER A 158 22.21 -1.69 -10.26
CA SER A 158 22.40 -0.25 -10.07
C SER A 158 22.38 0.18 -8.61
N TYR A 159 21.69 -0.58 -7.74
CA TYR A 159 21.66 -0.36 -6.30
C TYR A 159 22.61 -1.34 -5.56
N ASN A 160 23.89 -1.25 -5.86
CA ASN A 160 25.01 -1.95 -5.20
C ASN A 160 24.83 -3.48 -5.13
N ASN A 161 24.28 -4.12 -6.16
CA ASN A 161 23.91 -5.53 -6.16
C ASN A 161 22.92 -5.86 -5.04
N ALA A 162 21.80 -5.17 -4.97
CA ALA A 162 20.76 -5.36 -3.96
C ALA A 162 20.38 -6.83 -3.78
N LEU A 163 20.14 -7.26 -2.55
CA LEU A 163 19.59 -8.58 -2.27
C LEU A 163 18.16 -8.65 -2.80
N VAL A 164 17.88 -9.58 -3.70
CA VAL A 164 16.56 -9.74 -4.32
C VAL A 164 15.75 -10.78 -3.58
N LEU A 165 14.56 -10.40 -3.11
CA LEU A 165 13.57 -11.28 -2.47
C LEU A 165 12.35 -11.39 -3.39
N ILE A 166 12.00 -12.60 -3.82
CA ILE A 166 10.87 -12.84 -4.73
C ILE A 166 9.85 -13.73 -4.03
N GLU A 167 8.57 -13.32 -4.07
CA GLU A 167 7.50 -14.19 -3.63
C GLU A 167 7.37 -15.39 -4.59
N SER A 168 7.52 -16.60 -4.06
CA SER A 168 7.53 -17.85 -4.84
C SER A 168 6.12 -18.38 -5.13
N ASN A 169 5.26 -17.54 -5.71
CA ASN A 169 4.05 -17.97 -6.39
C ASN A 169 4.38 -18.49 -7.81
N ASP A 170 3.38 -18.98 -8.57
CA ASP A 170 3.60 -19.59 -9.90
C ASP A 170 4.44 -18.72 -10.84
N ALA A 171 4.13 -17.42 -10.96
CA ALA A 171 4.86 -16.49 -11.80
C ALA A 171 6.21 -16.08 -11.17
N GLY A 172 6.28 -15.98 -9.85
CA GLY A 172 7.51 -15.67 -9.11
C GLY A 172 8.58 -16.74 -9.28
N GLN A 173 8.19 -18.01 -9.32
CA GLN A 173 9.13 -19.10 -9.55
C GLN A 173 9.80 -18.98 -10.93
N LEU A 174 9.06 -18.60 -11.96
CA LEU A 174 9.59 -18.37 -13.31
C LEU A 174 10.65 -17.25 -13.31
N VAL A 175 10.33 -16.13 -12.66
CA VAL A 175 11.24 -14.98 -12.52
C VAL A 175 12.48 -15.34 -11.71
N THR A 176 12.31 -16.08 -10.61
CA THR A 176 13.43 -16.57 -9.78
C THR A 176 14.37 -17.45 -10.59
N ASN A 177 13.83 -18.40 -11.36
CA ASN A 177 14.62 -19.30 -12.18
C ASN A 177 15.41 -18.54 -13.25
N ALA A 178 14.76 -17.58 -13.93
CA ALA A 178 15.43 -16.76 -14.93
C ALA A 178 16.57 -15.91 -14.33
N LEU A 179 16.36 -15.29 -13.17
CA LEU A 179 17.40 -14.52 -12.48
C LEU A 179 18.58 -15.39 -12.04
N TYR A 180 18.30 -16.55 -11.45
CA TYR A 180 19.33 -17.39 -10.87
C TYR A 180 20.08 -18.23 -11.91
N TYR A 181 19.36 -18.88 -12.85
CA TYR A 181 19.97 -19.84 -13.77
C TYR A 181 20.33 -19.24 -15.15
N GLU A 182 19.57 -18.22 -15.64
CA GLU A 182 19.80 -17.66 -16.97
C GLU A 182 20.63 -16.38 -16.92
N ILE A 183 20.32 -15.49 -15.96
CA ILE A 183 21.04 -14.23 -15.77
C ILE A 183 22.25 -14.39 -14.82
N GLU A 184 22.29 -15.50 -14.06
CA GLU A 184 23.33 -15.81 -13.08
C GLU A 184 23.52 -14.71 -12.04
N TYR A 185 22.41 -14.12 -11.55
CA TYR A 185 22.44 -13.15 -10.49
C TYR A 185 22.57 -13.83 -9.13
N GLU A 186 23.74 -13.74 -8.52
CA GLU A 186 24.09 -14.50 -7.30
C GLU A 186 23.32 -14.02 -6.05
N ASN A 187 22.89 -12.76 -6.01
CA ASN A 187 22.30 -12.17 -4.80
C ASN A 187 20.75 -12.28 -4.78
N VAL A 188 20.24 -13.49 -5.08
CA VAL A 188 18.81 -13.82 -4.99
C VAL A 188 18.57 -14.70 -3.78
N PHE A 189 17.65 -14.28 -2.89
CA PHE A 189 17.15 -15.14 -1.82
C PHE A 189 15.97 -15.95 -2.34
N ALA A 190 16.12 -17.26 -2.35
CA ALA A 190 15.07 -18.22 -2.68
C ALA A 190 14.83 -19.15 -1.49
N GLU A 191 13.63 -19.14 -0.92
CA GLU A 191 13.24 -20.09 0.11
C GLU A 191 12.51 -21.26 -0.53
N SER A 192 13.08 -22.46 -0.41
CA SER A 192 12.38 -23.69 -0.82
C SER A 192 11.50 -24.16 0.32
N VAL A 193 10.19 -23.99 0.20
CA VAL A 193 9.24 -24.66 1.09
C VAL A 193 9.14 -26.12 0.71
N VAL A 194 9.83 -26.98 1.43
CA VAL A 194 9.62 -28.44 1.35
C VAL A 194 8.25 -28.72 1.97
N LYS A 195 7.24 -28.98 1.14
CA LYS A 195 5.97 -29.52 1.62
C LYS A 195 6.23 -30.91 2.17
N SER A 196 6.14 -31.06 3.49
CA SER A 196 6.11 -32.34 4.20
C SER A 196 4.78 -33.05 3.99
#